data_92d1ab5e14458499a3c18d9161737531
#
_entry.id   92d1ab5e14458499a3c18d9161737531
#
_cell.length_a   1.000
_cell.length_b   1.000
_cell.length_c   1.000
_cell.angle_alpha   90.00
_cell.angle_beta   90.00
_cell.angle_gamma   90.00
#
_symmetry.space_group_name_H-M   'P 1'
#
loop_
_entity.id
_entity.type
_entity.pdbx_description
1 polymer ?
#
loop_
_entity_poly.entity_id
_entity_poly.type
_entity_poly.pdbx_seq_one_letter_code
_entity_poly.pdbx_strand_id
1 'polypeptide(L)'
;MINNLTKKEARNQRRTNRSKRNNFAHPTKPRLVVSKSLKHINAQIVDDHTMKTLVSSSSLDKDLQSKVKKAKNKTEVSAIIGEAIASKAIKSKVKEVVFDRNGNRYHGRVKAVADAAREAGL
;
A
#
# COMPACT_ATOMS: atom_id res chain seq x y z
N MET A 1 -31.46 2.02 -8.67
CA MET A 1 -30.84 0.88 -7.97
C MET A 1 -30.58 1.27 -6.52
N ILE A 2 -31.03 0.45 -5.60
CA ILE A 2 -30.84 0.71 -4.18
C ILE A 2 -29.44 0.26 -3.77
N ASN A 3 -28.72 1.15 -3.11
CA ASN A 3 -27.42 0.83 -2.57
C ASN A 3 -27.60 0.23 -1.16
N ASN A 4 -27.27 -1.05 -1.00
CA ASN A 4 -27.45 -1.79 0.24
C ASN A 4 -26.23 -1.72 1.17
N LEU A 5 -25.33 -0.78 0.96
CA LEU A 5 -24.17 -0.60 1.82
C LEU A 5 -24.58 -0.12 3.21
N THR A 6 -23.95 -0.68 4.24
CA THR A 6 -24.08 -0.19 5.61
C THR A 6 -23.49 1.22 5.71
N LYS A 7 -23.83 1.95 6.80
CA LYS A 7 -23.23 3.27 7.04
C LYS A 7 -21.70 3.22 7.15
N LYS A 8 -21.17 2.15 7.74
CA LYS A 8 -19.72 1.95 7.86
C LYS A 8 -19.07 1.75 6.49
N GLU A 9 -19.65 0.89 5.66
CA GLU A 9 -19.15 0.61 4.32
C GLU A 9 -19.19 1.86 3.43
N ALA A 10 -20.28 2.61 3.49
CA ALA A 10 -20.42 3.86 2.75
C ALA A 10 -19.37 4.89 3.18
N ARG A 11 -19.09 5.02 4.48
CA ARG A 11 -18.03 5.89 4.99
C ARG A 11 -16.66 5.47 4.50
N ASN A 12 -16.36 4.18 4.56
CA ASN A 12 -15.08 3.64 4.10
C ASN A 12 -14.88 3.89 2.61
N GLN A 13 -15.94 3.70 1.83
CA GLN A 13 -15.91 3.97 0.39
C GLN A 13 -15.64 5.44 0.09
N ARG A 14 -16.28 6.36 0.82
CA ARG A 14 -16.02 7.80 0.66
C ARG A 14 -14.58 8.17 1.00
N ARG A 15 -14.02 7.60 2.08
CA ARG A 15 -12.61 7.83 2.46
C ARG A 15 -11.64 7.33 1.39
N THR A 16 -11.89 6.13 0.85
CA THR A 16 -11.08 5.54 -0.21
C THR A 16 -11.14 6.40 -1.47
N ASN A 17 -12.34 6.85 -1.86
CA ASN A 17 -12.52 7.69 -3.04
C ASN A 17 -11.83 9.04 -2.88
N ARG A 18 -11.86 9.62 -1.69
CA ARG A 18 -11.19 10.89 -1.39
C ARG A 18 -9.67 10.76 -1.49
N SER A 19 -9.12 9.71 -0.93
CA SER A 19 -7.69 9.41 -1.00
C SER A 19 -7.24 9.23 -2.45
N LYS A 20 -7.98 8.45 -3.21
CA LYS A 20 -7.72 8.23 -4.64
C LYS A 20 -7.79 9.54 -5.44
N ARG A 21 -8.79 10.38 -5.17
CA ARG A 21 -8.95 11.68 -5.87
C ARG A 21 -7.71 12.56 -5.69
N ASN A 22 -7.12 12.58 -4.48
CA ASN A 22 -5.96 13.41 -4.21
C ASN A 22 -4.67 12.88 -4.84
N ASN A 23 -4.58 11.57 -5.09
CA ASN A 23 -3.34 10.91 -5.51
C ASN A 23 -3.40 10.33 -6.92
N PHE A 24 -4.59 10.17 -7.49
CA PHE A 24 -4.78 9.52 -8.77
C PHE A 24 -4.16 10.31 -9.92
N ALA A 25 -3.50 9.58 -10.82
CA ALA A 25 -2.94 10.11 -12.06
C ALA A 25 -1.98 11.30 -11.86
N HIS A 26 -1.08 11.20 -10.86
CA HIS A 26 -0.03 12.19 -10.70
C HIS A 26 0.79 12.32 -11.99
N PRO A 27 1.14 13.55 -12.43
CA PRO A 27 1.81 13.75 -13.73
C PRO A 27 3.10 12.97 -13.93
N THR A 28 3.92 12.81 -12.89
CA THR A 28 5.26 12.23 -13.03
C THR A 28 5.52 11.02 -12.14
N LYS A 29 4.66 10.73 -11.17
CA LYS A 29 4.91 9.69 -10.16
C LYS A 29 3.84 8.62 -10.16
N PRO A 30 4.22 7.34 -10.08
CA PRO A 30 3.25 6.28 -9.85
C PRO A 30 2.73 6.35 -8.42
N ARG A 31 1.62 5.67 -8.17
CA ARG A 31 0.93 5.68 -6.88
C ARG A 31 1.24 4.41 -6.10
N LEU A 32 1.76 4.58 -4.89
CA LEU A 32 1.95 3.48 -3.94
C LEU A 32 0.68 3.35 -3.08
N VAL A 33 -0.08 2.27 -3.30
CA VAL A 33 -1.33 2.01 -2.60
C VAL A 33 -1.10 0.93 -1.55
N VAL A 34 -1.49 1.20 -0.32
CA VAL A 34 -1.43 0.24 0.79
C VAL A 34 -2.84 -0.19 1.16
N SER A 35 -3.09 -1.50 1.10
CA SER A 35 -4.37 -2.11 1.50
C SER A 35 -4.14 -3.03 2.68
N LYS A 36 -5.05 -2.99 3.66
CA LYS A 36 -4.97 -3.84 4.84
C LYS A 36 -6.29 -4.54 5.13
N SER A 37 -6.20 -5.76 5.64
CA SER A 37 -7.32 -6.50 6.22
C SER A 37 -6.99 -6.85 7.67
N LEU A 38 -7.83 -7.62 8.34
CA LEU A 38 -7.58 -8.03 9.72
C LEU A 38 -6.26 -8.80 9.87
N LYS A 39 -5.94 -9.68 8.91
CA LYS A 39 -4.79 -10.58 9.00
C LYS A 39 -3.61 -10.20 8.09
N HIS A 40 -3.88 -9.47 7.02
CA HIS A 40 -2.89 -9.27 5.97
C HIS A 40 -2.77 -7.81 5.56
N ILE A 41 -1.64 -7.47 4.98
CA ILE A 41 -1.37 -6.16 4.41
C ILE A 41 -0.67 -6.36 3.06
N ASN A 42 -0.97 -5.51 2.10
CA ASN A 42 -0.29 -5.50 0.82
C ASN A 42 -0.02 -4.08 0.37
N ALA A 43 0.98 -3.96 -0.50
CA ALA A 43 1.35 -2.70 -1.13
C ALA A 43 1.51 -2.93 -2.63
N GLN A 44 1.06 -1.97 -3.43
CA GLN A 44 1.17 -2.01 -4.89
C GLN A 44 1.62 -0.66 -5.39
N ILE A 45 2.49 -0.64 -6.39
CA ILE A 45 2.83 0.57 -7.11
C ILE A 45 2.13 0.50 -8.46
N VAL A 46 1.22 1.44 -8.68
CA VAL A 46 0.32 1.46 -9.83
C VAL A 46 0.62 2.68 -10.70
N ASP A 47 0.74 2.47 -12.01
CA ASP A 47 0.78 3.55 -12.98
C ASP A 47 -0.64 3.83 -13.46
N ASP A 48 -1.20 4.95 -13.01
CA ASP A 48 -2.58 5.33 -13.35
C ASP A 48 -2.75 5.72 -14.81
N HIS A 49 -1.70 6.15 -15.48
CA HIS A 49 -1.77 6.55 -16.90
C HIS A 49 -1.89 5.34 -17.83
N THR A 50 -1.18 4.25 -17.51
CA THR A 50 -1.23 3.01 -18.28
C THR A 50 -2.17 1.97 -17.67
N MET A 51 -2.69 2.24 -16.47
CA MET A 51 -3.57 1.34 -15.71
C MET A 51 -2.90 -0.01 -15.40
N LYS A 52 -1.62 0.01 -15.13
CA LYS A 52 -0.84 -1.20 -14.82
C LYS A 52 -0.23 -1.16 -13.43
N THR A 53 -0.21 -2.31 -12.77
CA THR A 53 0.54 -2.49 -11.53
C THR A 53 2.00 -2.79 -11.87
N LEU A 54 2.90 -1.90 -11.46
CA LEU A 54 4.33 -2.02 -11.76
C LEU A 54 5.02 -3.04 -10.86
N VAL A 55 4.78 -2.95 -9.56
CA VAL A 55 5.32 -3.88 -8.56
C VAL A 55 4.30 -4.09 -7.45
N SER A 56 4.36 -5.23 -6.79
CA SER A 56 3.48 -5.53 -5.66
C SER A 56 4.20 -6.36 -4.60
N SER A 57 3.76 -6.24 -3.36
CA SER A 57 4.25 -7.04 -2.24
C SER A 57 3.13 -7.28 -1.24
N SER A 58 3.07 -8.47 -0.66
CA SER A 58 2.01 -8.85 0.27
C SER A 58 2.55 -9.73 1.38
N SER A 59 1.90 -9.71 2.53
CA SER A 59 2.20 -10.63 3.63
C SER A 59 1.91 -12.09 3.26
N LEU A 60 1.23 -12.33 2.13
CA LEU A 60 0.97 -13.67 1.60
C LEU A 60 2.05 -14.16 0.62
N ASP A 61 2.98 -13.30 0.23
CA ASP A 61 4.03 -13.68 -0.73
C ASP A 61 4.93 -14.78 -0.15
N LYS A 62 5.20 -15.79 -0.95
CA LYS A 62 6.04 -16.93 -0.55
C LYS A 62 7.46 -16.50 -0.16
N ASP A 63 8.01 -15.55 -0.87
CA ASP A 63 9.36 -15.05 -0.64
C ASP A 63 9.52 -14.37 0.73
N LEU A 64 8.41 -13.86 1.28
CA LEU A 64 8.41 -13.13 2.53
C LEU A 64 7.91 -13.95 3.73
N GLN A 65 7.45 -15.18 3.50
CA GLN A 65 6.85 -16.01 4.55
C GLN A 65 7.78 -16.27 5.73
N SER A 66 9.06 -16.51 5.49
CA SER A 66 10.02 -16.73 6.55
C SER A 66 10.20 -15.51 7.45
N LYS A 67 10.25 -14.31 6.85
CA LYS A 67 10.35 -13.05 7.59
C LYS A 67 9.04 -12.72 8.31
N VAL A 68 7.92 -12.93 7.66
CA VAL A 68 6.59 -12.67 8.23
C VAL A 68 6.34 -13.55 9.46
N LYS A 69 6.73 -14.82 9.41
CA LYS A 69 6.58 -15.75 10.54
C LYS A 69 7.43 -15.34 11.75
N LYS A 70 8.57 -14.70 11.53
CA LYS A 70 9.45 -14.23 12.61
C LYS A 70 8.99 -12.89 13.20
N ALA A 71 8.11 -12.17 12.52
CA ALA A 71 7.61 -10.89 13.00
C ALA A 71 6.74 -11.08 14.24
N LYS A 72 6.93 -10.21 15.25
CA LYS A 72 6.24 -10.30 16.52
C LYS A 72 4.82 -9.76 16.48
N ASN A 73 4.54 -8.82 15.58
CA ASN A 73 3.24 -8.16 15.48
C ASN A 73 2.98 -7.69 14.06
N LYS A 74 1.77 -7.17 13.83
CA LYS A 74 1.35 -6.71 12.50
C LYS A 74 2.14 -5.50 12.00
N THR A 75 2.63 -4.66 12.90
CA THR A 75 3.46 -3.50 12.54
C THR A 75 4.80 -3.94 11.96
N GLU A 76 5.43 -4.94 12.54
CA GLU A 76 6.68 -5.51 12.01
C GLU A 76 6.46 -6.15 10.63
N VAL A 77 5.35 -6.85 10.43
CA VAL A 77 4.96 -7.39 9.12
C VAL A 77 4.85 -6.27 8.11
N SER A 78 4.21 -5.17 8.49
CA SER A 78 4.06 -4.00 7.61
C SER A 78 5.40 -3.38 7.22
N ALA A 79 6.34 -3.28 8.16
CA ALA A 79 7.69 -2.80 7.88
C ALA A 79 8.42 -3.71 6.87
N ILE A 80 8.27 -5.02 7.00
CA ILE A 80 8.83 -6.00 6.05
C ILE A 80 8.25 -5.78 4.65
N ILE A 81 6.95 -5.57 4.55
CA ILE A 81 6.29 -5.31 3.26
C ILE A 81 6.77 -3.99 2.65
N GLY A 82 6.90 -2.94 3.46
CA GLY A 82 7.42 -1.65 2.99
C GLY A 82 8.84 -1.75 2.44
N GLU A 83 9.71 -2.45 3.14
CA GLU A 83 11.07 -2.70 2.67
C GLU A 83 11.10 -3.52 1.37
N ALA A 84 10.26 -4.56 1.29
CA ALA A 84 10.18 -5.40 0.12
C ALA A 84 9.66 -4.65 -1.11
N ILE A 85 8.63 -3.82 -0.96
CA ILE A 85 8.09 -3.04 -2.08
C ILE A 85 9.12 -2.01 -2.58
N ALA A 86 9.86 -1.39 -1.66
CA ALA A 86 10.91 -0.43 -2.02
C ALA A 86 12.03 -1.11 -2.81
N SER A 87 12.47 -2.28 -2.38
CA SER A 87 13.50 -3.05 -3.09
C SER A 87 13.06 -3.43 -4.50
N LYS A 88 11.83 -3.89 -4.65
CA LYS A 88 11.25 -4.22 -5.96
C LYS A 88 11.12 -2.99 -6.85
N ALA A 89 10.72 -1.85 -6.27
CA ALA A 89 10.59 -0.60 -7.00
C ALA A 89 11.94 -0.12 -7.55
N ILE A 90 12.98 -0.17 -6.75
CA ILE A 90 14.33 0.21 -7.15
C ILE A 90 14.82 -0.67 -8.30
N LYS A 91 14.59 -1.99 -8.21
CA LYS A 91 14.95 -2.92 -9.29
C LYS A 91 14.19 -2.63 -10.59
N SER A 92 12.97 -2.12 -10.48
CA SER A 92 12.15 -1.75 -11.63
C SER A 92 12.36 -0.30 -12.07
N LYS A 93 13.38 0.38 -11.55
CA LYS A 93 13.73 1.77 -11.86
C LYS A 93 12.68 2.80 -11.46
N VAL A 94 11.83 2.46 -10.50
CA VAL A 94 10.90 3.42 -9.89
C VAL A 94 11.63 4.11 -8.74
N LYS A 95 11.81 5.43 -8.84
CA LYS A 95 12.56 6.22 -7.85
C LYS A 95 11.67 6.97 -6.87
N GLU A 96 10.52 7.43 -7.32
CA GLU A 96 9.59 8.25 -6.54
C GLU A 96 8.16 7.77 -6.72
N VAL A 97 7.38 7.87 -5.67
CA VAL A 97 5.96 7.49 -5.68
C VAL A 97 5.12 8.50 -4.90
N VAL A 98 3.84 8.56 -5.21
CA VAL A 98 2.84 9.25 -4.40
C VAL A 98 2.21 8.22 -3.47
N PHE A 99 2.19 8.49 -2.17
CA PHE A 99 1.62 7.57 -1.19
C PHE A 99 0.11 7.72 -1.09
N ASP A 100 -0.62 6.62 -1.36
CA ASP A 100 -2.07 6.57 -1.22
C ASP A 100 -2.44 5.66 -0.06
N ARG A 101 -3.00 6.25 1.00
CA ARG A 101 -3.42 5.54 2.21
C ARG A 101 -4.65 4.63 1.99
N ASN A 102 -5.29 4.73 0.85
CA ASN A 102 -6.50 3.97 0.51
C ASN A 102 -7.62 4.15 1.56
N GLY A 103 -7.78 5.38 2.04
CA GLY A 103 -8.79 5.71 3.05
C GLY A 103 -8.44 5.33 4.49
N ASN A 104 -7.32 4.70 4.73
CA ASN A 104 -6.86 4.36 6.07
C ASN A 104 -6.15 5.52 6.75
N ARG A 105 -6.12 5.53 8.08
CA ARG A 105 -5.36 6.54 8.82
C ARG A 105 -3.86 6.31 8.62
N TYR A 106 -3.09 7.41 8.52
CA TYR A 106 -1.64 7.35 8.49
C TYR A 106 -1.10 7.08 9.90
N HIS A 107 -1.28 5.83 10.33
CA HIS A 107 -0.94 5.39 11.67
C HIS A 107 -0.76 3.86 11.69
N GLY A 108 0.01 3.35 12.64
CA GLY A 108 0.22 1.93 12.84
C GLY A 108 0.80 1.24 11.60
N ARG A 109 0.09 0.25 11.06
CA ARG A 109 0.56 -0.55 9.93
C ARG A 109 0.82 0.27 8.66
N VAL A 110 -0.05 1.20 8.35
CA VAL A 110 0.08 2.04 7.15
C VAL A 110 1.33 2.91 7.25
N LYS A 111 1.53 3.55 8.40
CA LYS A 111 2.72 4.34 8.67
C LYS A 111 4.00 3.48 8.64
N ALA A 112 3.95 2.28 9.17
CA ALA A 112 5.10 1.36 9.17
C ALA A 112 5.54 1.00 7.75
N VAL A 113 4.61 0.76 6.84
CA VAL A 113 4.94 0.53 5.42
C VAL A 113 5.62 1.75 4.81
N ALA A 114 5.07 2.94 5.04
CA ALA A 114 5.62 4.17 4.48
C ALA A 114 7.03 4.47 5.01
N ASP A 115 7.22 4.36 6.31
CA ASP A 115 8.53 4.62 6.94
C ASP A 115 9.59 3.62 6.46
N ALA A 116 9.26 2.34 6.40
CA ALA A 116 10.17 1.30 5.93
C ALA A 116 10.53 1.50 4.45
N ALA A 117 9.58 1.89 3.63
CA ALA A 117 9.83 2.17 2.22
C ALA A 117 10.77 3.36 2.04
N ARG A 118 10.61 4.41 2.84
CA ARG A 118 11.50 5.58 2.81
C ARG A 118 12.91 5.23 3.26
N GLU A 119 13.06 4.45 4.31
CA GLU A 119 14.37 3.99 4.81
C GLU A 119 15.07 3.12 3.78
N ALA A 120 14.35 2.37 2.98
CA ALA A 120 14.90 1.54 1.91
C ALA A 120 15.20 2.31 0.61
N GLY A 121 14.95 3.62 0.57
CA GLY A 121 15.33 4.49 -0.54
C GLY A 121 14.23 4.91 -1.50
N LEU A 122 12.98 4.63 -1.19
CA LEU A 122 11.86 4.99 -2.08
C LEU A 122 11.30 6.40 -1.81
#